data_ba6ac11997e1b66853de407c5efead71
#
_entry.id   ba6ac11997e1b66853de407c5efead71
#
_cell.length_a   1.000
_cell.length_b   1.000
_cell.length_c   1.000
_cell.angle_alpha   90.00
_cell.angle_beta   90.00
_cell.angle_gamma   90.00
#
_symmetry.space_group_name_H-M   'P 1'
#
loop_
_entity.id
_entity.type
_entity.pdbx_description
1 polymer ?
#
loop_
_entity_poly.entity_id
_entity_poly.type
_entity_poly.pdbx_seq_one_letter_code
_entity_poly.pdbx_strand_id
1 'polypeptide(L)'
;VNTPIGYSSVDLARSNTSDNMMGTFIDDAIYNYLNTDGEPANDIDIFFNNAGGIRADWCWNGSDWIGTGCVAAPATHAAGLLTYGDMFTVLPFGNATAVGKMTGAKILEVLHYAPNVAGMIQPAGLKYKYFKYTDANPGPQPYAWGAYDVTVYNKTTHAWEPLDLTKIYNVGTNEFLAPAGGDGYSAFKYMTNITYWGDMLNAVNTYVSGTYGTADTAYAGPNGDGTLDGRIIRD
;
A
#
# COMPACT_ATOMS: atom_id res chain seq x y z
N VAL A 1 19.69 8.91 -11.25
CA VAL A 1 18.28 9.04 -11.60
C VAL A 1 17.84 7.89 -12.49
N ASN A 2 18.60 7.53 -13.53
CA ASN A 2 18.29 6.45 -14.48
C ASN A 2 18.86 5.08 -14.09
N THR A 3 19.16 4.85 -12.82
CA THR A 3 19.66 3.54 -12.35
C THR A 3 18.51 2.53 -12.42
N PRO A 4 18.65 1.45 -13.20
CA PRO A 4 17.66 0.37 -13.23
C PRO A 4 17.46 -0.24 -11.86
N ILE A 5 16.22 -0.52 -11.48
CA ILE A 5 15.87 -1.22 -10.24
C ILE A 5 15.05 -2.48 -10.49
N GLY A 6 14.43 -2.63 -11.65
CA GLY A 6 13.63 -3.80 -11.97
C GLY A 6 12.74 -3.61 -13.17
N TYR A 7 11.72 -4.47 -13.28
CA TYR A 7 10.81 -4.47 -14.42
C TYR A 7 9.36 -4.67 -13.99
N SER A 8 8.44 -4.04 -14.73
CA SER A 8 7.00 -4.33 -14.69
C SER A 8 6.49 -4.60 -16.10
N SER A 9 5.61 -5.57 -16.27
CA SER A 9 4.92 -5.88 -17.53
C SER A 9 3.55 -5.21 -17.65
N VAL A 10 3.17 -4.42 -16.64
CA VAL A 10 1.88 -3.75 -16.56
C VAL A 10 2.06 -2.29 -16.18
N ASP A 11 1.09 -1.45 -16.53
CA ASP A 11 1.01 -0.09 -16.04
C ASP A 11 0.74 -0.06 -14.53
N LEU A 12 1.45 0.80 -13.80
CA LEU A 12 1.25 1.03 -12.38
C LEU A 12 0.46 2.32 -12.19
N ALA A 13 -0.84 2.24 -12.36
CA ALA A 13 -1.76 3.36 -12.16
C ALA A 13 -2.11 3.52 -10.69
N ARG A 14 -2.16 4.77 -10.20
CA ARG A 14 -2.58 5.12 -8.84
C ARG A 14 -4.05 5.54 -8.78
N SER A 15 -4.64 5.46 -7.59
CA SER A 15 -5.95 6.04 -7.28
C SER A 15 -5.96 6.55 -5.84
N ASN A 16 -6.65 7.66 -5.61
CA ASN A 16 -6.86 8.18 -4.26
C ASN A 16 -8.13 7.65 -3.59
N THR A 17 -8.97 6.90 -4.32
CA THR A 17 -10.33 6.56 -3.88
C THR A 17 -10.71 5.10 -4.08
N SER A 18 -9.78 4.29 -4.58
CA SER A 18 -10.04 2.86 -4.88
C SER A 18 -8.75 2.04 -4.77
N ASP A 19 -8.91 0.72 -4.80
CA ASP A 19 -7.82 -0.21 -5.07
C ASP A 19 -7.10 0.15 -6.37
N ASN A 20 -5.77 0.05 -6.37
CA ASN A 20 -4.98 0.46 -7.54
C ASN A 20 -3.62 -0.25 -7.61
N MET A 21 -3.13 -0.39 -8.84
CA MET A 21 -1.93 -1.18 -9.13
C MET A 21 -0.65 -0.58 -8.51
N MET A 22 -0.51 0.76 -8.50
CA MET A 22 0.67 1.41 -7.92
C MET A 22 0.70 1.26 -6.40
N GLY A 23 -0.45 1.46 -5.72
CA GLY A 23 -0.54 1.25 -4.27
C GLY A 23 -0.23 -0.19 -3.90
N THR A 24 -0.83 -1.14 -4.60
CA THR A 24 -0.57 -2.57 -4.44
C THR A 24 0.91 -2.92 -4.62
N PHE A 25 1.54 -2.44 -5.70
CA PHE A 25 2.94 -2.69 -6.01
C PHE A 25 3.88 -2.19 -4.89
N ILE A 26 3.68 -0.94 -4.43
CA ILE A 26 4.51 -0.33 -3.38
C ILE A 26 4.31 -1.03 -2.05
N ASP A 27 3.05 -1.24 -1.66
CA ASP A 27 2.73 -1.76 -0.34
C ASP A 27 3.15 -3.22 -0.20
N ASP A 28 2.98 -4.02 -1.27
CA ASP A 28 3.49 -5.39 -1.31
C ASP A 28 5.03 -5.43 -1.30
N ALA A 29 5.69 -4.51 -1.99
CA ALA A 29 7.15 -4.44 -1.97
C ALA A 29 7.68 -4.14 -0.55
N ILE A 30 7.09 -3.17 0.16
CA ILE A 30 7.51 -2.82 1.53
C ILE A 30 7.12 -3.94 2.50
N TYR A 31 5.90 -4.47 2.41
CA TYR A 31 5.43 -5.58 3.23
C TYR A 31 6.35 -6.81 3.13
N ASN A 32 6.69 -7.20 1.91
CA ASN A 32 7.57 -8.35 1.69
C ASN A 32 9.02 -8.05 2.07
N TYR A 33 9.52 -6.83 1.82
CA TYR A 33 10.84 -6.41 2.27
C TYR A 33 10.99 -6.58 3.78
N LEU A 34 10.08 -6.01 4.57
CA LEU A 34 10.11 -6.10 6.04
C LEU A 34 9.96 -7.53 6.57
N ASN A 35 9.23 -8.39 5.86
CA ASN A 35 9.03 -9.78 6.28
C ASN A 35 10.11 -10.76 5.77
N THR A 36 11.08 -10.31 4.97
CA THR A 36 12.11 -11.17 4.35
C THR A 36 13.53 -10.64 4.48
N ASP A 37 13.74 -9.50 5.13
CA ASP A 37 15.06 -8.89 5.29
C ASP A 37 15.94 -9.57 6.36
N GLY A 38 15.37 -10.53 7.10
CA GLY A 38 16.06 -11.29 8.13
C GLY A 38 16.07 -10.62 9.52
N GLU A 39 15.28 -9.55 9.69
CA GLU A 39 15.16 -8.81 10.95
C GLU A 39 13.77 -9.03 11.58
N PRO A 40 13.55 -10.10 12.38
CA PRO A 40 12.21 -10.42 12.93
C PRO A 40 11.57 -9.31 13.77
N ALA A 41 12.36 -8.33 14.21
CA ALA A 41 11.85 -7.20 14.99
C ALA A 41 10.97 -6.25 14.19
N ASN A 42 11.07 -6.28 12.85
CA ASN A 42 10.25 -5.46 11.94
C ASN A 42 9.23 -6.27 11.15
N ASP A 43 9.08 -7.57 11.41
CA ASP A 43 8.04 -8.40 10.82
C ASP A 43 6.65 -7.82 11.10
N ILE A 44 5.86 -7.67 10.05
CA ILE A 44 4.51 -7.08 10.13
C ILE A 44 3.43 -8.04 9.63
N ASP A 45 2.24 -7.93 10.20
CA ASP A 45 1.03 -8.62 9.72
C ASP A 45 0.34 -7.81 8.62
N ILE A 46 0.40 -6.49 8.69
CA ILE A 46 -0.30 -5.56 7.81
C ILE A 46 0.62 -4.36 7.52
N PHE A 47 0.64 -3.90 6.28
CA PHE A 47 1.21 -2.61 5.92
C PHE A 47 0.10 -1.66 5.43
N PHE A 48 0.20 -0.38 5.80
CA PHE A 48 -0.71 0.67 5.34
C PHE A 48 0.05 1.86 4.76
N ASN A 49 -0.39 2.33 3.60
CA ASN A 49 0.12 3.55 3.01
C ASN A 49 -1.03 4.49 2.64
N ASN A 50 -0.89 5.79 2.87
CA ASN A 50 -1.87 6.75 2.41
C ASN A 50 -1.70 7.03 0.92
N ALA A 51 -2.80 7.03 0.17
CA ALA A 51 -2.76 7.31 -1.28
C ALA A 51 -2.15 8.69 -1.59
N GLY A 52 -2.27 9.66 -0.69
CA GLY A 52 -1.62 10.97 -0.80
C GLY A 52 -0.09 10.91 -0.80
N GLY A 53 0.51 9.87 -0.26
CA GLY A 53 1.95 9.60 -0.28
C GLY A 53 2.47 9.11 -1.63
N ILE A 54 1.58 8.59 -2.50
CA ILE A 54 1.90 8.06 -3.83
C ILE A 54 1.61 9.15 -4.86
N ARG A 55 2.64 9.69 -5.53
CA ARG A 55 2.55 10.96 -6.27
C ARG A 55 2.47 10.83 -7.78
N ALA A 56 2.82 9.69 -8.37
CA ALA A 56 2.84 9.48 -9.81
C ALA A 56 2.33 8.10 -10.20
N ASP A 57 1.85 8.00 -11.43
CA ASP A 57 1.67 6.73 -12.14
C ASP A 57 3.00 6.34 -12.80
N TRP A 58 3.16 5.09 -13.17
CA TRP A 58 4.24 4.64 -14.04
C TRP A 58 3.65 3.86 -15.20
N CYS A 59 4.20 4.08 -16.41
CA CYS A 59 3.68 3.52 -17.64
C CYS A 59 4.62 2.50 -18.26
N TRP A 60 4.14 1.32 -18.53
CA TRP A 60 4.90 0.21 -19.11
C TRP A 60 5.63 0.56 -20.41
N ASN A 61 5.07 1.46 -21.24
CA ASN A 61 5.69 1.89 -22.49
C ASN A 61 6.93 2.78 -22.32
N GLY A 62 7.39 3.02 -21.10
CA GLY A 62 8.56 3.82 -20.78
C GLY A 62 8.31 5.32 -20.76
N SER A 63 7.06 5.77 -20.80
CA SER A 63 6.75 7.18 -20.64
C SER A 63 6.47 7.50 -19.17
N ASP A 64 7.27 8.41 -18.61
CA ASP A 64 7.04 8.93 -17.27
C ASP A 64 5.77 9.76 -17.27
N TRP A 65 4.95 9.58 -16.23
CA TRP A 65 3.75 10.35 -16.16
C TRP A 65 3.38 10.77 -14.73
N ILE A 66 3.03 12.06 -14.57
CA ILE A 66 2.52 12.62 -13.33
C ILE A 66 1.10 13.10 -13.59
N GLY A 67 0.09 12.36 -13.10
CA GLY A 67 -1.31 12.76 -13.25
C GLY A 67 -2.31 11.61 -13.42
N THR A 68 -3.21 11.64 -14.40
CA THR A 68 -4.37 10.76 -14.52
C THR A 68 -4.25 9.76 -15.69
N GLY A 69 -3.31 8.84 -15.61
CA GLY A 69 -3.17 7.73 -16.56
C GLY A 69 -2.06 7.87 -17.59
N CYS A 70 -1.62 6.77 -18.13
CA CYS A 70 -0.60 6.70 -19.16
C CYS A 70 -1.13 7.27 -20.48
N VAL A 71 -0.47 8.31 -20.99
CA VAL A 71 -0.75 8.91 -22.28
C VAL A 71 0.38 8.61 -23.26
N ALA A 72 0.11 8.64 -24.55
CA ALA A 72 1.14 8.49 -25.57
C ALA A 72 2.11 9.68 -25.51
N ALA A 73 3.20 9.51 -24.79
CA ALA A 73 4.32 10.44 -24.69
C ALA A 73 5.58 9.77 -25.24
N PRO A 74 6.62 10.53 -25.63
CA PRO A 74 7.91 9.95 -25.93
C PRO A 74 8.40 9.11 -24.75
N ALA A 75 8.86 7.90 -25.03
CA ALA A 75 9.44 7.05 -23.99
C ALA A 75 10.73 7.68 -23.46
N THR A 76 10.90 7.68 -22.14
CA THR A 76 12.10 8.19 -21.45
C THR A 76 13.12 7.08 -21.20
N HIS A 77 12.65 5.82 -21.16
CA HIS A 77 13.47 4.62 -21.03
C HIS A 77 12.82 3.43 -21.76
N ALA A 78 13.46 2.26 -21.73
CA ALA A 78 12.92 1.05 -22.35
C ALA A 78 11.60 0.63 -21.72
N ALA A 79 10.68 0.09 -22.52
CA ALA A 79 9.41 -0.44 -22.05
C ALA A 79 9.65 -1.49 -20.94
N GLY A 80 8.86 -1.40 -19.89
CA GLY A 80 8.94 -2.29 -18.74
C GLY A 80 10.04 -1.97 -17.72
N LEU A 81 11.04 -1.13 -18.06
CA LEU A 81 12.15 -0.82 -17.17
C LEU A 81 11.74 0.18 -16.09
N LEU A 82 11.85 -0.22 -14.83
CA LEU A 82 11.71 0.64 -13.66
C LEU A 82 13.06 1.21 -13.25
N THR A 83 13.13 2.50 -12.99
CA THR A 83 14.35 3.18 -12.53
C THR A 83 14.17 3.76 -11.13
N TYR A 84 15.29 4.04 -10.47
CA TYR A 84 15.30 4.77 -9.19
C TYR A 84 14.55 6.13 -9.31
N GLY A 85 14.72 6.83 -10.42
CA GLY A 85 14.08 8.12 -10.65
C GLY A 85 12.56 8.01 -10.76
N ASP A 86 12.05 6.93 -11.36
CA ASP A 86 10.61 6.66 -11.40
C ASP A 86 10.06 6.51 -9.98
N MET A 87 10.67 5.65 -9.18
CA MET A 87 10.21 5.43 -7.81
C MET A 87 10.42 6.64 -6.91
N PHE A 88 11.47 7.44 -7.12
CA PHE A 88 11.63 8.72 -6.44
C PHE A 88 10.51 9.71 -6.80
N THR A 89 10.04 9.70 -8.05
CA THR A 89 8.89 10.53 -8.46
C THR A 89 7.58 10.03 -7.83
N VAL A 90 7.45 8.73 -7.65
CA VAL A 90 6.29 8.10 -7.00
C VAL A 90 6.27 8.33 -5.49
N LEU A 91 7.43 8.21 -4.82
CA LEU A 91 7.62 8.34 -3.36
C LEU A 91 8.61 9.47 -3.01
N PRO A 92 8.28 10.76 -3.28
CA PRO A 92 9.27 11.84 -3.20
C PRO A 92 9.54 12.35 -1.78
N PHE A 93 8.80 11.90 -0.76
CA PHE A 93 8.82 12.53 0.56
C PHE A 93 9.95 12.05 1.47
N GLY A 94 10.62 10.94 1.15
CA GLY A 94 11.67 10.37 2.00
C GLY A 94 11.13 9.89 3.37
N ASN A 95 9.87 9.49 3.44
CA ASN A 95 9.26 9.02 4.67
C ASN A 95 9.94 7.74 5.17
N ALA A 96 10.24 7.70 6.46
CA ALA A 96 10.67 6.47 7.11
C ALA A 96 9.50 5.49 7.26
N THR A 97 9.80 4.21 7.16
CA THR A 97 8.86 3.14 7.51
C THR A 97 8.73 3.06 9.02
N ALA A 98 7.52 3.16 9.54
CA ALA A 98 7.18 3.01 10.95
C ALA A 98 6.57 1.64 11.19
N VAL A 99 7.09 0.87 12.13
CA VAL A 99 6.57 -0.43 12.56
C VAL A 99 6.17 -0.35 14.02
N GLY A 100 4.98 -0.85 14.36
CA GLY A 100 4.48 -0.83 15.73
C GLY A 100 3.29 -1.76 15.91
N LYS A 101 2.54 -1.57 16.98
CA LYS A 101 1.45 -2.47 17.37
C LYS A 101 0.12 -1.75 17.42
N MET A 102 -0.92 -2.35 16.83
CA MET A 102 -2.30 -1.88 16.89
C MET A 102 -3.25 -3.03 17.21
N THR A 103 -4.32 -2.75 17.94
CA THR A 103 -5.42 -3.72 18.11
C THR A 103 -6.25 -3.80 16.83
N GLY A 104 -6.88 -4.94 16.57
CA GLY A 104 -7.80 -5.08 15.43
C GLY A 104 -8.95 -4.05 15.46
N ALA A 105 -9.41 -3.65 16.65
CA ALA A 105 -10.39 -2.58 16.77
C ALA A 105 -9.88 -1.25 16.21
N LYS A 106 -8.61 -0.89 16.43
CA LYS A 106 -8.01 0.33 15.89
C LYS A 106 -7.72 0.21 14.39
N ILE A 107 -7.38 -0.97 13.91
CA ILE A 107 -7.28 -1.26 12.48
C ILE A 107 -8.64 -1.06 11.80
N LEU A 108 -9.72 -1.56 12.38
CA LEU A 108 -11.08 -1.34 11.86
C LEU A 108 -11.45 0.15 11.82
N GLU A 109 -11.05 0.95 12.80
CA GLU A 109 -11.24 2.41 12.79
C GLU A 109 -10.50 3.08 11.61
N VAL A 110 -9.25 2.64 11.29
CA VAL A 110 -8.53 3.09 10.08
C VAL A 110 -9.34 2.80 8.82
N LEU A 111 -9.86 1.58 8.71
CA LEU A 111 -10.61 1.13 7.53
C LEU A 111 -11.99 1.80 7.41
N HIS A 112 -12.67 2.09 8.52
CA HIS A 112 -13.92 2.87 8.50
C HIS A 112 -13.69 4.31 8.04
N TYR A 113 -12.54 4.90 8.36
CA TYR A 113 -12.20 6.24 7.95
C TYR A 113 -11.82 6.32 6.46
N ALA A 114 -11.13 5.29 5.93
CA ALA A 114 -10.56 5.26 4.59
C ALA A 114 -11.51 5.68 3.46
N PRO A 115 -12.73 5.15 3.32
CA PRO A 115 -13.63 5.52 2.22
C PRO A 115 -14.30 6.90 2.41
N ASN A 116 -14.06 7.59 3.54
CA ASN A 116 -14.64 8.89 3.85
C ASN A 116 -13.68 10.06 3.57
N VAL A 117 -12.48 9.80 3.06
CA VAL A 117 -11.44 10.80 2.76
C VAL A 117 -10.93 10.68 1.34
N ALA A 118 -10.36 11.76 0.83
CA ALA A 118 -9.80 11.80 -0.52
C ALA A 118 -8.48 11.03 -0.68
N GLY A 119 -7.89 10.55 0.42
CA GLY A 119 -6.64 9.81 0.45
C GLY A 119 -6.84 8.41 1.04
N MET A 120 -7.64 7.57 0.36
CA MET A 120 -7.93 6.21 0.82
C MET A 120 -6.65 5.43 1.08
N ILE A 121 -6.58 4.80 2.26
CA ILE A 121 -5.44 3.98 2.63
C ILE A 121 -5.35 2.73 1.75
N GLN A 122 -4.13 2.40 1.35
CA GLN A 122 -3.83 1.18 0.60
C GLN A 122 -3.23 0.15 1.56
N PRO A 123 -3.70 -1.10 1.58
CA PRO A 123 -3.17 -2.13 2.47
C PRO A 123 -2.31 -3.17 1.73
N ALA A 124 -1.34 -3.78 2.44
CA ALA A 124 -0.83 -5.11 2.13
C ALA A 124 -1.03 -6.04 3.34
N GLY A 125 -1.20 -7.33 3.10
CA GLY A 125 -1.51 -8.32 4.15
C GLY A 125 -2.94 -8.23 4.70
N LEU A 126 -3.79 -7.38 4.15
CA LEU A 126 -5.19 -7.17 4.57
C LEU A 126 -6.08 -6.95 3.36
N LYS A 127 -7.33 -7.45 3.43
CA LYS A 127 -8.41 -7.21 2.47
C LYS A 127 -9.65 -6.75 3.19
N TYR A 128 -10.43 -5.88 2.57
CA TYR A 128 -11.70 -5.42 3.13
C TYR A 128 -12.69 -4.98 2.05
N LYS A 129 -13.97 -4.97 2.42
CA LYS A 129 -15.05 -4.36 1.65
C LYS A 129 -15.53 -3.08 2.34
N TYR A 130 -16.11 -2.17 1.57
CA TYR A 130 -16.77 -0.99 2.12
C TYR A 130 -18.08 -0.69 1.41
N PHE A 131 -19.04 -0.14 2.15
CA PHE A 131 -20.37 0.19 1.66
C PHE A 131 -20.80 1.55 2.18
N LYS A 132 -21.77 2.14 1.47
CA LYS A 132 -22.37 3.41 1.90
C LYS A 132 -23.48 3.16 2.91
N TYR A 133 -23.44 3.87 4.04
CA TYR A 133 -24.56 3.88 5.00
C TYR A 133 -25.80 4.54 4.37
N THR A 134 -26.98 4.07 4.78
CA THR A 134 -28.28 4.57 4.31
C THR A 134 -29.13 4.98 5.51
N ASP A 135 -30.24 5.68 5.28
CA ASP A 135 -31.19 6.04 6.32
C ASP A 135 -31.79 4.80 7.02
N ALA A 136 -31.92 3.69 6.29
CA ALA A 136 -32.40 2.41 6.85
C ALA A 136 -31.31 1.66 7.63
N ASN A 137 -30.02 1.97 7.39
CA ASN A 137 -28.87 1.40 8.09
C ASN A 137 -27.85 2.52 8.35
N PRO A 138 -28.12 3.41 9.33
CA PRO A 138 -27.28 4.53 9.64
C PRO A 138 -25.97 4.06 10.30
N GLY A 139 -24.86 4.57 9.80
CA GLY A 139 -23.55 4.33 10.41
C GLY A 139 -23.24 5.28 11.57
N PRO A 140 -22.11 5.05 12.25
CA PRO A 140 -21.62 5.97 13.27
C PRO A 140 -21.24 7.32 12.62
N GLN A 141 -21.82 8.40 13.15
CA GLN A 141 -21.48 9.74 12.67
C GLN A 141 -20.02 10.08 13.02
N PRO A 142 -19.28 10.80 12.15
CA PRO A 142 -19.77 11.50 10.94
C PRO A 142 -19.60 10.70 9.62
N TYR A 143 -19.43 9.39 9.67
CA TYR A 143 -19.06 8.59 8.50
C TYR A 143 -20.25 8.32 7.56
N ALA A 144 -20.05 8.55 6.27
CA ALA A 144 -21.00 8.17 5.23
C ALA A 144 -20.77 6.74 4.70
N TRP A 145 -19.59 6.16 4.98
CA TRP A 145 -19.17 4.84 4.53
C TRP A 145 -18.60 4.03 5.68
N GLY A 146 -18.68 2.71 5.61
CA GLY A 146 -18.11 1.80 6.58
C GLY A 146 -17.42 0.61 5.95
N ALA A 147 -16.37 0.10 6.61
CA ALA A 147 -15.66 -1.11 6.21
C ALA A 147 -16.29 -2.34 6.87
N TYR A 148 -16.24 -3.46 6.17
CA TYR A 148 -16.69 -4.75 6.67
C TYR A 148 -15.97 -5.90 5.92
N ASP A 149 -16.23 -7.14 6.31
CA ASP A 149 -15.62 -8.35 5.74
C ASP A 149 -14.08 -8.22 5.64
N VAL A 150 -13.52 -7.77 6.78
CA VAL A 150 -12.08 -7.51 6.89
C VAL A 150 -11.35 -8.82 7.17
N THR A 151 -10.37 -9.15 6.34
CA THR A 151 -9.52 -10.32 6.54
C THR A 151 -8.05 -9.94 6.54
N VAL A 152 -7.26 -10.66 7.34
CA VAL A 152 -5.80 -10.51 7.44
C VAL A 152 -5.14 -11.82 7.03
N TYR A 153 -4.06 -11.73 6.26
CA TYR A 153 -3.30 -12.91 5.86
C TYR A 153 -2.48 -13.44 7.03
N ASN A 154 -2.77 -14.67 7.42
CA ASN A 154 -1.99 -15.37 8.44
C ASN A 154 -0.80 -16.08 7.79
N LYS A 155 0.41 -15.58 8.04
CA LYS A 155 1.67 -16.13 7.46
C LYS A 155 1.98 -17.56 7.93
N THR A 156 1.42 -17.99 9.07
CA THR A 156 1.65 -19.33 9.63
C THR A 156 0.73 -20.36 9.01
N THR A 157 -0.56 -20.04 8.85
CA THR A 157 -1.57 -20.94 8.28
C THR A 157 -1.69 -20.80 6.76
N HIS A 158 -1.06 -19.78 6.18
CA HIS A 158 -1.18 -19.40 4.77
C HIS A 158 -2.63 -19.19 4.32
N ALA A 159 -3.46 -18.61 5.19
CA ALA A 159 -4.88 -18.39 4.96
C ALA A 159 -5.31 -16.96 5.29
N TRP A 160 -6.36 -16.48 4.64
CA TRP A 160 -7.05 -15.26 5.00
C TRP A 160 -8.00 -15.53 6.15
N GLU A 161 -7.82 -14.86 7.28
CA GLU A 161 -8.60 -15.03 8.50
C GLU A 161 -9.34 -13.74 8.84
N PRO A 162 -10.57 -13.81 9.39
CA PRO A 162 -11.28 -12.62 9.85
C PRO A 162 -10.45 -11.78 10.82
N LEU A 163 -10.52 -10.45 10.71
CA LEU A 163 -9.87 -9.55 11.64
C LEU A 163 -10.41 -9.77 13.08
N ASP A 164 -9.53 -10.19 13.98
CA ASP A 164 -9.87 -10.27 15.41
C ASP A 164 -9.67 -8.89 16.07
N LEU A 165 -10.77 -8.28 16.53
CA LEU A 165 -10.77 -6.93 17.09
C LEU A 165 -9.96 -6.82 18.39
N THR A 166 -9.75 -7.92 19.09
CA THR A 166 -9.03 -7.97 20.38
C THR A 166 -7.55 -8.31 20.24
N LYS A 167 -7.18 -8.94 19.12
CA LYS A 167 -5.79 -9.28 18.82
C LYS A 167 -4.95 -8.03 18.59
N ILE A 168 -3.70 -8.11 19.02
CA ILE A 168 -2.67 -7.11 18.68
C ILE A 168 -1.93 -7.59 17.42
N TYR A 169 -1.90 -6.74 16.41
CA TYR A 169 -1.20 -6.96 15.16
C TYR A 169 0.07 -6.11 15.09
N ASN A 170 1.10 -6.62 14.44
CA ASN A 170 2.25 -5.83 14.03
C ASN A 170 1.87 -5.07 12.75
N VAL A 171 1.94 -3.76 12.78
CA VAL A 171 1.49 -2.89 11.68
C VAL A 171 2.66 -2.05 11.20
N GLY A 172 2.92 -2.10 9.90
CA GLY A 172 3.81 -1.20 9.20
C GLY A 172 3.03 -0.04 8.57
N THR A 173 3.63 1.13 8.55
CA THR A 173 3.12 2.32 7.86
C THR A 173 4.25 3.31 7.64
N ASN A 174 3.95 4.55 7.25
CA ASN A 174 4.93 5.62 7.17
C ASN A 174 4.86 6.58 8.37
N GLU A 175 5.95 7.32 8.60
CA GLU A 175 6.06 8.26 9.73
C GLU A 175 5.07 9.43 9.66
N PHE A 176 4.53 9.74 8.49
CA PHE A 176 3.48 10.76 8.35
C PHE A 176 2.14 10.30 8.94
N LEU A 177 1.82 9.00 8.81
CA LEU A 177 0.62 8.42 9.40
C LEU A 177 0.80 8.12 10.89
N ALA A 178 1.90 7.52 11.31
CA ALA A 178 2.14 7.13 12.70
C ALA A 178 3.37 7.83 13.31
N PRO A 179 3.25 8.43 14.50
CA PRO A 179 2.06 8.48 15.36
C PRO A 179 1.15 9.69 15.12
N ALA A 180 1.44 10.53 14.14
CA ALA A 180 0.79 11.84 14.00
C ALA A 180 -0.70 11.74 13.56
N GLY A 181 -1.07 10.68 12.86
CA GLY A 181 -2.40 10.53 12.27
C GLY A 181 -2.59 11.43 11.06
N GLY A 182 -1.58 11.44 10.17
CA GLY A 182 -1.60 12.20 8.92
C GLY A 182 -2.85 11.92 8.08
N ASP A 183 -3.24 12.85 7.23
CA ASP A 183 -4.49 12.79 6.44
C ASP A 183 -5.77 12.56 7.28
N GLY A 184 -5.71 12.78 8.61
CA GLY A 184 -6.83 12.58 9.52
C GLY A 184 -7.01 11.14 10.02
N TYR A 185 -6.12 10.21 9.71
CA TYR A 185 -6.14 8.82 10.20
C TYR A 185 -5.79 8.73 11.70
N SER A 186 -6.65 9.30 12.54
CA SER A 186 -6.42 9.49 13.98
C SER A 186 -6.20 8.19 14.76
N ALA A 187 -6.64 7.04 14.24
CA ALA A 187 -6.43 5.74 14.88
C ALA A 187 -4.93 5.38 14.98
N PHE A 188 -4.05 5.88 14.11
CA PHE A 188 -2.60 5.67 14.20
C PHE A 188 -1.96 6.34 15.42
N LYS A 189 -2.62 7.33 16.04
CA LYS A 189 -2.16 7.92 17.32
C LYS A 189 -2.14 6.91 18.49
N TYR A 190 -2.87 5.80 18.32
CA TYR A 190 -2.93 4.71 19.31
C TYR A 190 -1.97 3.56 18.98
N MET A 191 -1.15 3.71 17.93
CA MET A 191 -0.07 2.76 17.64
C MET A 191 0.99 2.82 18.74
N THR A 192 1.42 1.68 19.22
CA THR A 192 2.38 1.55 20.33
C THR A 192 3.65 0.84 19.89
N ASN A 193 4.73 0.98 20.68
CA ASN A 193 6.03 0.37 20.41
C ASN A 193 6.56 0.68 19.01
N ILE A 194 6.41 1.95 18.60
CA ILE A 194 6.82 2.37 17.26
C ILE A 194 8.35 2.39 17.17
N THR A 195 8.86 1.75 16.12
CA THR A 195 10.25 1.82 15.67
C THR A 195 10.29 2.28 14.21
N TYR A 196 11.37 2.93 13.81
CA TYR A 196 11.54 3.41 12.44
C TYR A 196 12.60 2.59 11.73
N TRP A 197 12.26 2.11 10.54
CA TRP A 197 13.10 1.24 9.72
C TRP A 197 13.29 1.88 8.35
N GLY A 198 14.45 2.43 8.09
CA GLY A 198 14.83 2.93 6.79
C GLY A 198 13.80 3.78 6.05
N ASP A 199 14.16 4.18 4.88
CA ASP A 199 13.35 4.95 3.94
C ASP A 199 12.47 4.01 3.11
N MET A 200 11.18 4.35 2.91
CA MET A 200 10.23 3.56 2.13
C MET A 200 10.70 3.35 0.69
N LEU A 201 11.29 4.38 0.06
CA LEU A 201 11.82 4.27 -1.31
C LEU A 201 12.93 3.23 -1.39
N ASN A 202 13.82 3.18 -0.38
CA ASN A 202 14.88 2.18 -0.33
C ASN A 202 14.34 0.77 -0.14
N ALA A 203 13.30 0.59 0.69
CA ALA A 203 12.63 -0.70 0.86
C ALA A 203 12.04 -1.21 -0.46
N VAL A 204 11.31 -0.34 -1.18
CA VAL A 204 10.76 -0.66 -2.51
C VAL A 204 11.87 -1.01 -3.50
N ASN A 205 12.89 -0.16 -3.63
CA ASN A 205 13.97 -0.38 -4.59
C ASN A 205 14.74 -1.67 -4.31
N THR A 206 15.00 -1.98 -3.05
CA THR A 206 15.70 -3.21 -2.66
C THR A 206 14.88 -4.44 -2.99
N TYR A 207 13.59 -4.46 -2.61
CA TYR A 207 12.72 -5.59 -2.90
C TYR A 207 12.52 -5.79 -4.41
N VAL A 208 12.24 -4.71 -5.15
CA VAL A 208 12.04 -4.74 -6.59
C VAL A 208 13.28 -5.24 -7.31
N SER A 209 14.46 -4.77 -6.94
CA SER A 209 15.73 -5.22 -7.55
C SER A 209 16.00 -6.71 -7.31
N GLY A 210 15.67 -7.20 -6.12
CA GLY A 210 15.86 -8.61 -5.77
C GLY A 210 14.83 -9.55 -6.40
N THR A 211 13.60 -9.07 -6.63
CA THR A 211 12.47 -9.91 -7.04
C THR A 211 12.14 -9.76 -8.52
N TYR A 212 12.15 -8.54 -9.04
CA TYR A 212 11.74 -8.18 -10.40
C TYR A 212 12.93 -7.62 -11.23
N GLY A 213 14.14 -8.03 -10.89
CA GLY A 213 15.38 -7.46 -11.43
C GLY A 213 15.65 -7.73 -12.92
N THR A 214 14.88 -8.60 -13.58
CA THR A 214 15.01 -8.92 -15.01
C THR A 214 13.66 -8.82 -15.72
N ALA A 215 13.67 -8.69 -17.04
CA ALA A 215 12.45 -8.67 -17.84
C ALA A 215 11.64 -9.97 -17.70
N ASP A 216 12.31 -11.10 -17.51
CA ASP A 216 11.63 -12.42 -17.33
C ASP A 216 10.97 -12.55 -15.97
N THR A 217 11.40 -11.77 -14.98
CA THR A 217 10.82 -11.73 -13.64
C THR A 217 9.98 -10.48 -13.41
N ALA A 218 9.61 -9.74 -14.46
CA ALA A 218 8.86 -8.50 -14.37
C ALA A 218 7.57 -8.65 -13.53
N TYR A 219 7.29 -7.62 -12.72
CA TYR A 219 6.02 -7.57 -11.98
C TYR A 219 4.83 -7.59 -12.94
N ALA A 220 3.91 -8.51 -12.74
CA ALA A 220 2.73 -8.72 -13.59
C ALA A 220 1.41 -8.54 -12.80
N GLY A 221 1.40 -7.68 -11.79
CA GLY A 221 0.28 -7.52 -10.87
C GLY A 221 0.29 -8.54 -9.73
N PRO A 222 -0.54 -8.35 -8.69
CA PRO A 222 -0.56 -9.22 -7.51
C PRO A 222 -1.02 -10.64 -7.81
N ASN A 223 -1.80 -10.85 -8.88
CA ASN A 223 -2.24 -12.16 -9.36
C ASN A 223 -1.32 -12.75 -10.46
N GLY A 224 -0.32 -11.98 -10.92
CA GLY A 224 0.57 -12.41 -12.02
C GLY A 224 -0.07 -12.36 -13.43
N ASP A 225 -1.25 -11.77 -13.57
CA ASP A 225 -2.03 -11.70 -14.82
C ASP A 225 -2.43 -10.27 -15.21
N GLY A 226 -1.89 -9.27 -14.52
CA GLY A 226 -2.19 -7.85 -14.75
C GLY A 226 -3.45 -7.35 -14.06
N THR A 227 -4.11 -8.18 -13.25
CA THR A 227 -5.32 -7.80 -12.51
C THR A 227 -5.03 -7.52 -11.03
N LEU A 228 -5.87 -6.68 -10.40
CA LEU A 228 -5.88 -6.47 -8.96
C LEU A 228 -6.45 -7.70 -8.24
N ASP A 229 -5.99 -7.95 -7.03
CA ASP A 229 -6.43 -9.08 -6.20
C ASP A 229 -7.67 -8.79 -5.33
N GLY A 230 -8.27 -7.61 -5.54
CA GLY A 230 -9.51 -7.22 -4.86
C GLY A 230 -9.31 -7.03 -3.35
N ARG A 231 -8.21 -6.39 -2.93
CA ARG A 231 -7.97 -6.10 -1.51
C ARG A 231 -8.85 -4.99 -0.96
N ILE A 232 -9.40 -4.13 -1.83
CA ILE A 232 -10.36 -3.08 -1.49
C ILE A 232 -11.55 -3.19 -2.45
N ILE A 233 -12.70 -3.63 -1.95
CA ILE A 233 -13.91 -3.81 -2.77
C ILE A 233 -15.00 -2.85 -2.29
N ARG A 234 -15.59 -2.11 -3.22
CA ARG A 234 -16.78 -1.30 -3.00
C ARG A 234 -18.04 -2.10 -3.35
N ASP A 235 -18.98 -2.20 -2.42
CA ASP A 235 -20.35 -2.71 -2.64
C ASP A 235 -21.32 -1.59 -3.00
#